data_d4091e96e9996ab92a739bdf069f7ee7
#
_entry.id   d4091e96e9996ab92a739bdf069f7ee7
#
_cell.length_a   1.000
_cell.length_b   1.000
_cell.length_c   1.000
_cell.angle_alpha   90.00
_cell.angle_beta   90.00
_cell.angle_gamma   90.00
#
_symmetry.space_group_name_H-M   'P 1'
#
loop_
_entity.id
_entity.type
_entity.pdbx_description
1 polymer ?
#
loop_
_entity_poly.entity_id
_entity_poly.type
_entity_poly.pdbx_seq_one_letter_code
_entity_poly.pdbx_strand_id
1 'polypeptide(L)'
;MKETELSAVLDAHSAMGQIAAAKAMQTAIEKAKKHGIGMVQLRNSNHYGIAGYYALLAAKEHMLGVSMTNSPAIMVPTFCAEALLGSNPIAFAMPAGKYPFLYDGATTVITRGKVELYQKTGKQLMDGGVFSMHKKDQGDTSQCFYAMDYGMFGDKREIENRMETLITEIHHAKKEKGQQRIYT
;
A
#
# COMPACT_ATOMS: atom_id res chain seq x y z
N MET A 1 3.06 19.89 -18.25
CA MET A 1 2.81 19.94 -16.79
C MET A 1 1.72 20.97 -16.52
N LYS A 2 0.73 20.66 -15.68
CA LYS A 2 -0.20 21.64 -15.10
C LYS A 2 0.21 21.83 -13.65
N GLU A 3 0.34 23.05 -13.19
CA GLU A 3 0.95 23.35 -11.88
C GLU A 3 0.25 24.51 -11.19
N THR A 4 0.10 24.37 -9.87
CA THR A 4 -0.28 25.44 -8.93
C THR A 4 0.81 25.56 -7.85
N GLU A 5 0.67 26.48 -6.93
CA GLU A 5 1.61 26.60 -5.79
C GLU A 5 1.71 25.29 -4.99
N LEU A 6 0.59 24.62 -4.71
CA LEU A 6 0.52 23.44 -3.84
C LEU A 6 0.54 22.12 -4.60
N SER A 7 0.19 22.12 -5.88
CA SER A 7 0.01 20.89 -6.63
C SER A 7 0.61 20.91 -8.02
N ALA A 8 0.84 19.73 -8.60
CA ALA A 8 1.19 19.56 -9.99
C ALA A 8 0.61 18.26 -10.58
N VAL A 9 0.38 18.27 -11.90
CA VAL A 9 0.12 17.06 -12.68
C VAL A 9 1.27 16.88 -13.66
N LEU A 10 2.00 15.77 -13.50
CA LEU A 10 3.10 15.37 -14.38
C LEU A 10 2.61 14.30 -15.35
N ASP A 11 3.02 14.39 -16.60
CA ASP A 11 2.83 13.35 -17.59
C ASP A 11 4.14 12.58 -17.76
N ALA A 12 4.13 11.29 -17.52
CA ALA A 12 5.31 10.43 -17.61
C ALA A 12 5.58 9.96 -19.05
N HIS A 13 4.68 10.23 -20.00
CA HIS A 13 4.83 9.80 -21.40
C HIS A 13 5.23 8.32 -21.55
N SER A 14 4.63 7.45 -20.73
CA SER A 14 4.92 6.01 -20.67
C SER A 14 6.37 5.66 -20.27
N ALA A 15 7.08 6.60 -19.63
CA ALA A 15 8.41 6.33 -19.09
C ALA A 15 8.37 5.34 -17.93
N MET A 16 9.54 4.88 -17.49
CA MET A 16 9.69 4.03 -16.31
C MET A 16 9.13 4.73 -15.07
N GLY A 17 8.22 4.03 -14.37
CA GLY A 17 7.52 4.58 -13.22
C GLY A 17 8.43 5.01 -12.08
N GLN A 18 9.54 4.31 -11.88
CA GLN A 18 10.52 4.61 -10.83
C GLN A 18 11.11 6.02 -10.97
N ILE A 19 11.53 6.39 -12.17
CA ILE A 19 12.13 7.70 -12.43
C ILE A 19 11.08 8.79 -12.31
N ALA A 20 9.91 8.58 -12.93
CA ALA A 20 8.83 9.53 -12.93
C ALA A 20 8.27 9.79 -11.52
N ALA A 21 8.08 8.75 -10.72
CA ALA A 21 7.58 8.85 -9.35
C ALA A 21 8.59 9.52 -8.40
N ALA A 22 9.89 9.23 -8.55
CA ALA A 22 10.92 9.93 -7.77
C ALA A 22 10.90 11.44 -8.06
N LYS A 23 10.78 11.84 -9.33
CA LYS A 23 10.63 13.24 -9.71
C LYS A 23 9.35 13.87 -9.17
N ALA A 24 8.23 13.14 -9.22
CA ALA A 24 6.96 13.61 -8.68
C ALA A 24 7.05 13.87 -7.16
N MET A 25 7.63 12.94 -6.40
CA MET A 25 7.83 13.13 -4.96
C MET A 25 8.78 14.27 -4.65
N GLN A 26 9.88 14.42 -5.39
CA GLN A 26 10.79 15.54 -5.23
C GLN A 26 10.08 16.88 -5.46
N THR A 27 9.26 16.97 -6.51
CA THR A 27 8.45 18.19 -6.77
C THR A 27 7.45 18.46 -5.64
N ALA A 28 6.82 17.42 -5.08
CA ALA A 28 5.93 17.56 -3.92
C ALA A 28 6.67 18.07 -2.68
N ILE A 29 7.86 17.55 -2.40
CA ILE A 29 8.74 18.01 -1.31
C ILE A 29 9.10 19.48 -1.46
N GLU A 30 9.50 19.91 -2.66
CA GLU A 30 9.85 21.31 -2.94
C GLU A 30 8.67 22.26 -2.70
N LYS A 31 7.46 21.86 -3.09
CA LYS A 31 6.23 22.61 -2.81
C LYS A 31 5.93 22.64 -1.31
N ALA A 32 6.04 21.49 -0.65
CA ALA A 32 5.79 21.40 0.78
C ALA A 32 6.78 22.26 1.61
N LYS A 33 8.04 22.36 1.21
CA LYS A 33 9.03 23.26 1.82
C LYS A 33 8.62 24.74 1.76
N LYS A 34 7.96 25.15 0.69
CA LYS A 34 7.53 26.54 0.50
C LYS A 34 6.19 26.86 1.13
N HIS A 35 5.25 25.91 1.10
CA HIS A 35 3.83 26.17 1.36
C HIS A 35 3.24 25.29 2.47
N GLY A 36 4.04 24.41 3.09
CA GLY A 36 3.58 23.48 4.14
C GLY A 36 2.98 22.17 3.62
N ILE A 37 2.51 22.15 2.36
CA ILE A 37 1.96 20.96 1.70
C ILE A 37 2.37 20.95 0.22
N GLY A 38 2.53 19.75 -0.33
CA GLY A 38 2.78 19.54 -1.76
C GLY A 38 2.10 18.25 -2.23
N MET A 39 1.37 18.32 -3.33
CA MET A 39 0.69 17.18 -3.94
C MET A 39 1.02 17.09 -5.43
N VAL A 40 1.50 15.93 -5.88
CA VAL A 40 1.80 15.72 -7.28
C VAL A 40 1.11 14.46 -7.78
N GLN A 41 0.29 14.61 -8.80
CA GLN A 41 -0.32 13.51 -9.53
C GLN A 41 0.55 13.16 -10.74
N LEU A 42 0.85 11.86 -10.89
CA LEU A 42 1.55 11.33 -12.04
C LEU A 42 0.56 10.57 -12.93
N ARG A 43 0.53 10.87 -14.22
CA ARG A 43 -0.29 10.17 -15.21
C ARG A 43 0.56 9.57 -16.31
N ASN A 44 0.00 8.63 -17.09
CA ASN A 44 0.66 7.94 -18.19
C ASN A 44 2.01 7.33 -17.75
N SER A 45 2.02 6.71 -16.56
CA SER A 45 3.20 6.07 -15.97
C SER A 45 3.09 4.55 -16.05
N ASN A 46 4.17 3.88 -15.77
CA ASN A 46 4.24 2.44 -15.63
C ASN A 46 4.43 2.05 -14.16
N HIS A 47 4.55 0.75 -13.89
CA HIS A 47 4.84 0.23 -12.56
C HIS A 47 6.06 0.93 -11.95
N TYR A 48 5.93 1.41 -10.70
CA TYR A 48 6.95 2.24 -10.05
C TYR A 48 7.68 1.54 -8.89
N GLY A 49 7.43 0.25 -8.70
CA GLY A 49 8.10 -0.54 -7.66
C GLY A 49 7.39 -0.44 -6.31
N ILE A 50 8.15 -0.20 -5.26
CA ILE A 50 7.70 -0.17 -3.86
C ILE A 50 7.23 1.23 -3.51
N ALA A 51 5.96 1.38 -3.09
CA ALA A 51 5.36 2.69 -2.77
C ALA A 51 6.07 3.39 -1.60
N GLY A 52 6.49 2.62 -0.60
CA GLY A 52 7.18 3.12 0.58
C GLY A 52 8.50 3.83 0.30
N TYR A 53 9.19 3.48 -0.80
CA TYR A 53 10.41 4.17 -1.20
C TYR A 53 10.19 5.67 -1.38
N TYR A 54 9.10 6.06 -2.05
CA TYR A 54 8.80 7.47 -2.31
C TYR A 54 8.35 8.20 -1.06
N ALA A 55 7.53 7.56 -0.22
CA ALA A 55 7.15 8.12 1.06
C ALA A 55 8.37 8.40 1.96
N LEU A 56 9.36 7.49 1.97
CA LEU A 56 10.62 7.67 2.70
C LEU A 56 11.45 8.86 2.20
N LEU A 57 11.36 9.25 0.92
CA LEU A 57 12.04 10.44 0.43
C LEU A 57 11.58 11.69 1.17
N ALA A 58 10.27 11.84 1.41
CA ALA A 58 9.74 12.95 2.19
C ALA A 58 10.10 12.84 3.69
N ALA A 59 10.09 11.65 4.26
CA ALA A 59 10.47 11.44 5.66
C ALA A 59 11.95 11.83 5.92
N LYS A 60 12.85 11.61 4.97
CA LYS A 60 14.25 12.08 5.04
C LYS A 60 14.37 13.60 5.08
N GLU A 61 13.39 14.30 4.53
CA GLU A 61 13.28 15.76 4.55
C GLU A 61 12.43 16.27 5.73
N HIS A 62 12.24 15.44 6.76
CA HIS A 62 11.46 15.72 7.97
C HIS A 62 9.97 16.01 7.71
N MET A 63 9.38 15.40 6.70
CA MET A 63 7.98 15.53 6.31
C MET A 63 7.21 14.22 6.43
N LEU A 64 5.89 14.30 6.56
CA LEU A 64 5.02 13.17 6.29
C LEU A 64 4.97 12.95 4.77
N GLY A 65 5.44 11.79 4.32
CA GLY A 65 5.32 11.34 2.94
C GLY A 65 4.15 10.39 2.77
N VAL A 66 3.38 10.59 1.71
CA VAL A 66 2.31 9.69 1.29
C VAL A 66 2.53 9.33 -0.17
N SER A 67 2.48 8.03 -0.49
CA SER A 67 2.56 7.53 -1.86
C SER A 67 1.48 6.50 -2.08
N MET A 68 0.73 6.64 -3.17
CA MET A 68 -0.35 5.72 -3.51
C MET A 68 -0.50 5.61 -5.02
N THR A 69 -1.06 4.51 -5.48
CA THR A 69 -1.39 4.33 -6.89
C THR A 69 -2.57 3.39 -7.06
N ASN A 70 -3.21 3.47 -8.21
CA ASN A 70 -4.17 2.48 -8.68
C ASN A 70 -3.45 1.39 -9.49
N SER A 71 -4.11 0.27 -9.66
CA SER A 71 -3.68 -0.82 -10.55
C SER A 71 -4.91 -1.42 -11.28
N PRO A 72 -4.70 -2.25 -12.30
CA PRO A 72 -5.80 -2.93 -12.98
C PRO A 72 -6.72 -3.66 -12.00
N ALA A 73 -8.00 -3.77 -12.36
CA ALA A 73 -9.02 -4.45 -11.55
C ALA A 73 -8.74 -5.96 -11.53
N ILE A 74 -8.09 -6.43 -10.48
CA ILE A 74 -7.74 -7.85 -10.24
C ILE A 74 -8.18 -8.33 -8.86
N MET A 75 -8.74 -7.44 -8.05
CA MET A 75 -9.20 -7.73 -6.70
C MET A 75 -10.73 -7.83 -6.66
N VAL A 76 -11.20 -8.88 -6.04
CA VAL A 76 -12.62 -9.10 -5.75
C VAL A 76 -12.91 -8.54 -4.35
N PRO A 77 -13.77 -7.53 -4.24
CA PRO A 77 -14.20 -7.03 -2.94
C PRO A 77 -14.92 -8.11 -2.12
N THR A 78 -14.89 -7.95 -0.80
CA THR A 78 -15.63 -8.84 0.12
C THR A 78 -17.10 -8.94 -0.30
N PHE A 79 -17.62 -10.16 -0.35
CA PHE A 79 -18.99 -10.51 -0.78
C PHE A 79 -19.31 -10.25 -2.27
N CYS A 80 -18.33 -9.92 -3.09
CA CYS A 80 -18.50 -9.82 -4.53
C CYS A 80 -18.01 -11.07 -5.26
N ALA A 81 -18.45 -11.23 -6.52
CA ALA A 81 -18.04 -12.31 -7.42
C ALA A 81 -17.18 -11.82 -8.59
N GLU A 82 -16.99 -10.52 -8.72
CA GLU A 82 -16.28 -9.90 -9.85
C GLU A 82 -15.13 -9.00 -9.36
N ALA A 83 -14.07 -8.95 -10.14
CA ALA A 83 -12.95 -8.06 -9.87
C ALA A 83 -13.32 -6.61 -10.21
N LEU A 84 -13.31 -5.73 -9.21
CA LEU A 84 -13.68 -4.32 -9.34
C LEU A 84 -12.54 -3.36 -9.02
N LEU A 85 -11.59 -3.77 -8.20
CA LEU A 85 -10.50 -2.93 -7.71
C LEU A 85 -9.14 -3.53 -8.06
N GLY A 86 -8.12 -2.69 -8.04
CA GLY A 86 -6.74 -3.13 -8.09
C GLY A 86 -6.16 -3.38 -6.70
N SER A 87 -4.90 -3.79 -6.63
CA SER A 87 -4.18 -3.93 -5.36
C SER A 87 -3.92 -2.58 -4.66
N ASN A 88 -4.01 -1.49 -5.39
CA ASN A 88 -4.03 -0.09 -4.95
C ASN A 88 -3.18 0.17 -3.68
N PRO A 89 -1.85 0.00 -3.74
CA PRO A 89 -1.00 0.16 -2.58
C PRO A 89 -1.03 1.59 -2.06
N ILE A 90 -0.90 1.71 -0.73
CA ILE A 90 -0.76 2.98 -0.03
C ILE A 90 0.45 2.86 0.90
N ALA A 91 1.30 3.88 0.91
CA ALA A 91 2.43 3.97 1.81
C ALA A 91 2.45 5.31 2.54
N PHE A 92 2.84 5.26 3.81
CA PHE A 92 3.07 6.43 4.65
C PHE A 92 4.44 6.32 5.29
N ALA A 93 5.18 7.41 5.30
CA ALA A 93 6.43 7.50 6.05
C ALA A 93 6.55 8.85 6.75
N MET A 94 7.07 8.83 7.97
CA MET A 94 7.29 10.04 8.76
C MET A 94 8.51 9.89 9.65
N PRO A 95 9.16 11.00 10.04
CA PRO A 95 10.25 10.96 11.01
C PRO A 95 9.78 10.36 12.33
N ALA A 96 10.55 9.42 12.90
CA ALA A 96 10.26 8.80 14.19
C ALA A 96 11.56 8.37 14.89
N GLY A 97 12.19 9.28 15.60
CA GLY A 97 13.44 9.00 16.34
C GLY A 97 14.60 8.54 15.43
N LYS A 98 15.24 7.42 15.78
CA LYS A 98 16.40 6.89 15.05
C LYS A 98 16.05 6.36 13.66
N TYR A 99 14.86 5.78 13.51
CA TYR A 99 14.36 5.22 12.26
C TYR A 99 13.02 5.84 11.91
N PRO A 100 12.75 6.13 10.63
CA PRO A 100 11.45 6.64 10.24
C PRO A 100 10.37 5.57 10.46
N PHE A 101 9.16 5.99 10.80
CA PHE A 101 8.00 5.13 10.66
C PHE A 101 7.73 4.91 9.17
N LEU A 102 7.44 3.68 8.79
CA LEU A 102 7.05 3.31 7.44
C LEU A 102 5.92 2.29 7.49
N TYR A 103 4.83 2.62 6.82
CA TYR A 103 3.80 1.68 6.40
C TYR A 103 3.81 1.60 4.87
N ASP A 104 3.77 0.40 4.31
CA ASP A 104 3.64 0.17 2.87
C ASP A 104 2.81 -1.11 2.68
N GLY A 105 1.60 -0.97 2.17
CA GLY A 105 0.66 -2.07 2.06
C GLY A 105 -0.20 -2.00 0.80
N ALA A 106 -0.40 -3.17 0.19
CA ALA A 106 -1.45 -3.39 -0.79
C ALA A 106 -2.79 -3.64 -0.08
N THR A 107 -3.90 -3.39 -0.76
CA THR A 107 -5.24 -3.71 -0.24
C THR A 107 -5.67 -5.16 -0.53
N THR A 108 -4.81 -5.94 -1.18
CA THR A 108 -5.01 -7.37 -1.45
C THR A 108 -4.26 -8.25 -0.45
N VAL A 109 -4.83 -9.40 -0.10
CA VAL A 109 -4.18 -10.41 0.78
C VAL A 109 -2.83 -10.85 0.22
N ILE A 110 -2.72 -10.98 -1.10
CA ILE A 110 -1.51 -11.41 -1.79
C ILE A 110 -1.30 -10.58 -3.06
N THR A 111 -0.06 -10.32 -3.41
CA THR A 111 0.26 -9.63 -4.66
C THR A 111 0.34 -10.59 -5.85
N ARG A 112 0.03 -10.10 -7.05
CA ARG A 112 0.15 -10.88 -8.29
C ARG A 112 1.53 -11.51 -8.45
N GLY A 113 2.59 -10.75 -8.25
CA GLY A 113 3.96 -11.26 -8.36
C GLY A 113 4.26 -12.42 -7.40
N LYS A 114 3.65 -12.42 -6.21
CA LYS A 114 3.79 -13.54 -5.27
C LYS A 114 3.03 -14.79 -5.73
N VAL A 115 1.85 -14.62 -6.34
CA VAL A 115 1.11 -15.72 -6.98
C VAL A 115 1.94 -16.35 -8.10
N GLU A 116 2.47 -15.53 -9.02
CA GLU A 116 3.32 -15.99 -10.12
C GLU A 116 4.60 -16.70 -9.62
N LEU A 117 5.20 -16.20 -8.55
CA LEU A 117 6.36 -16.84 -7.92
C LEU A 117 5.99 -18.21 -7.32
N TYR A 118 4.86 -18.32 -6.63
CA TYR A 118 4.40 -19.58 -6.03
C TYR A 118 4.07 -20.61 -7.12
N GLN A 119 3.42 -20.18 -8.19
CA GLN A 119 3.18 -21.02 -9.36
C GLN A 119 4.49 -21.57 -9.95
N LYS A 120 5.49 -20.70 -10.17
CA LYS A 120 6.81 -21.12 -10.70
C LYS A 120 7.58 -22.05 -9.76
N THR A 121 7.41 -21.89 -8.45
CA THR A 121 8.14 -22.68 -7.45
C THR A 121 7.36 -23.88 -6.92
N GLY A 122 6.15 -24.13 -7.41
CA GLY A 122 5.28 -25.22 -6.94
C GLY A 122 4.80 -25.05 -5.48
N LYS A 123 4.89 -23.84 -4.91
CA LYS A 123 4.40 -23.58 -3.56
C LYS A 123 2.89 -23.44 -3.53
N GLN A 124 2.27 -23.98 -2.48
CA GLN A 124 0.84 -23.85 -2.27
C GLN A 124 0.49 -22.41 -1.91
N LEU A 125 -0.60 -21.90 -2.49
CA LEU A 125 -1.16 -20.60 -2.13
C LEU A 125 -1.89 -20.69 -0.79
N MET A 126 -1.94 -19.55 -0.07
CA MET A 126 -2.70 -19.42 1.16
C MET A 126 -4.21 -19.53 0.87
N ASP A 127 -4.96 -20.15 1.77
CA ASP A 127 -6.41 -20.19 1.68
C ASP A 127 -6.98 -18.76 1.69
N GLY A 128 -7.97 -18.51 0.80
CA GLY A 128 -8.62 -17.21 0.67
C GLY A 128 -7.77 -16.12 -0.02
N GLY A 129 -6.52 -16.39 -0.37
CA GLY A 129 -5.65 -15.41 -1.02
C GLY A 129 -5.97 -15.17 -2.50
N VAL A 130 -6.45 -16.21 -3.18
CA VAL A 130 -6.78 -16.20 -4.61
C VAL A 130 -7.99 -17.07 -4.84
N PHE A 131 -8.92 -16.64 -5.68
CA PHE A 131 -9.92 -17.54 -6.23
C PHE A 131 -9.99 -17.41 -7.74
N SER A 132 -10.32 -18.51 -8.43
CA SER A 132 -10.51 -18.56 -9.88
C SER A 132 -11.95 -18.94 -10.19
N MET A 133 -12.55 -18.25 -11.13
CA MET A 133 -13.90 -18.56 -11.64
C MET A 133 -13.91 -19.84 -12.50
N HIS A 134 -12.76 -20.25 -13.01
CA HIS A 134 -12.62 -21.46 -13.83
C HIS A 134 -11.80 -22.54 -13.13
N LYS A 135 -12.47 -23.63 -12.75
CA LYS A 135 -11.86 -24.80 -12.08
C LYS A 135 -10.80 -25.55 -12.94
N LYS A 136 -10.60 -25.20 -14.21
CA LYS A 136 -9.80 -26.03 -15.16
C LYS A 136 -8.34 -25.63 -15.31
N ASP A 137 -7.95 -24.38 -15.01
CA ASP A 137 -6.58 -23.93 -15.26
C ASP A 137 -5.92 -23.41 -13.99
N GLN A 138 -5.43 -24.34 -13.17
CA GLN A 138 -4.61 -23.99 -11.99
C GLN A 138 -3.27 -23.31 -12.35
N GLY A 139 -2.98 -23.15 -13.63
CA GLY A 139 -1.76 -22.56 -14.15
C GLY A 139 -1.90 -21.16 -14.77
N ASP A 140 -3.11 -20.73 -15.13
CA ASP A 140 -3.33 -19.43 -15.76
C ASP A 140 -3.72 -18.37 -14.71
N THR A 141 -2.76 -17.52 -14.36
CA THR A 141 -2.98 -16.39 -13.43
C THR A 141 -3.75 -15.23 -14.06
N SER A 142 -4.00 -15.25 -15.39
CA SER A 142 -4.74 -14.18 -16.09
C SER A 142 -6.21 -14.12 -15.67
N GLN A 143 -6.76 -15.23 -15.18
CA GLN A 143 -8.15 -15.34 -14.68
C GLN A 143 -8.25 -15.47 -13.17
N CYS A 144 -7.15 -15.31 -12.45
CA CYS A 144 -7.16 -15.33 -10.99
C CYS A 144 -7.54 -13.95 -10.45
N PHE A 145 -8.47 -13.91 -9.52
CA PHE A 145 -8.85 -12.72 -8.78
C PHE A 145 -8.27 -12.80 -7.36
N TYR A 146 -7.84 -11.66 -6.84
CA TYR A 146 -7.27 -11.58 -5.51
C TYR A 146 -8.34 -11.14 -4.52
N ALA A 147 -8.48 -11.88 -3.42
CA ALA A 147 -9.36 -11.47 -2.34
C ALA A 147 -8.85 -10.20 -1.65
N MET A 148 -9.76 -9.40 -1.11
CA MET A 148 -9.40 -8.32 -0.20
C MET A 148 -8.75 -8.87 1.05
N ASP A 149 -7.81 -8.11 1.62
CA ASP A 149 -7.29 -8.41 2.95
C ASP A 149 -8.40 -8.19 3.99
N TYR A 150 -8.90 -9.30 4.56
CA TYR A 150 -9.90 -9.27 5.62
C TYR A 150 -9.43 -8.51 6.86
N GLY A 151 -8.12 -8.40 7.08
CA GLY A 151 -7.57 -7.57 8.14
C GLY A 151 -7.85 -6.08 7.97
N MET A 152 -8.14 -5.64 6.74
CA MET A 152 -8.48 -4.26 6.43
C MET A 152 -9.99 -4.02 6.33
N PHE A 153 -10.77 -5.04 5.88
CA PHE A 153 -12.20 -4.91 5.60
C PHE A 153 -13.02 -6.15 6.05
N GLY A 154 -12.44 -6.99 6.89
CA GLY A 154 -12.96 -8.32 7.20
C GLY A 154 -14.22 -8.38 8.03
N ASP A 155 -14.64 -9.59 8.35
CA ASP A 155 -15.75 -9.88 9.26
C ASP A 155 -15.56 -9.08 10.56
N LYS A 156 -16.62 -8.37 10.98
CA LYS A 156 -16.64 -7.57 12.21
C LYS A 156 -16.05 -8.31 13.40
N ARG A 157 -16.32 -9.61 13.52
CA ARG A 157 -15.83 -10.47 14.60
C ARG A 157 -14.31 -10.69 14.54
N GLU A 158 -13.74 -10.81 13.36
CA GLU A 158 -12.29 -10.96 13.19
C GLU A 158 -11.55 -9.66 13.47
N ILE A 159 -12.12 -8.51 13.05
CA ILE A 159 -11.60 -7.18 13.38
C ILE A 159 -11.63 -6.95 14.89
N GLU A 160 -12.74 -7.28 15.55
CA GLU A 160 -12.88 -7.17 17.00
C GLU A 160 -11.84 -8.03 17.72
N ASN A 161 -11.68 -9.30 17.33
CA ASN A 161 -10.67 -10.20 17.90
C ASN A 161 -9.23 -9.68 17.71
N ARG A 162 -8.89 -9.16 16.53
CA ARG A 162 -7.56 -8.59 16.26
C ARG A 162 -7.34 -7.31 17.06
N MET A 163 -8.35 -6.46 17.21
CA MET A 163 -8.25 -5.26 18.03
C MET A 163 -8.08 -5.61 19.52
N GLU A 164 -8.82 -6.59 20.04
CA GLU A 164 -8.66 -7.06 21.41
C GLU A 164 -7.26 -7.64 21.66
N THR A 165 -6.75 -8.43 20.71
CA THR A 165 -5.38 -8.97 20.77
C THR A 165 -4.36 -7.82 20.79
N LEU A 166 -4.47 -6.85 19.91
CA LEU A 166 -3.58 -5.70 19.83
C LEU A 166 -3.62 -4.85 21.10
N ILE A 167 -4.81 -4.59 21.62
CA ILE A 167 -5.00 -3.85 22.90
C ILE A 167 -4.34 -4.62 24.05
N THR A 168 -4.49 -5.93 24.09
CA THR A 168 -3.88 -6.79 25.12
C THR A 168 -2.35 -6.75 25.01
N GLU A 169 -1.80 -6.87 23.82
CA GLU A 169 -0.35 -6.75 23.57
C GLU A 169 0.22 -5.40 23.98
N ILE A 170 -0.50 -4.30 23.64
CA ILE A 170 -0.13 -2.94 24.06
C ILE A 170 -0.15 -2.82 25.59
N HIS A 171 -1.15 -3.38 26.28
CA HIS A 171 -1.23 -3.37 27.74
C HIS A 171 -0.09 -4.19 28.39
N HIS A 172 0.26 -5.34 27.84
CA HIS A 172 1.40 -6.13 28.30
C HIS A 172 2.71 -5.38 28.12
N ALA A 173 2.96 -4.82 26.94
CA ALA A 173 4.17 -4.05 26.66
C ALA A 173 4.31 -2.80 27.55
N LYS A 174 3.17 -2.16 27.93
CA LYS A 174 3.17 -1.05 28.89
C LYS A 174 3.52 -1.50 30.31
N LYS A 175 2.98 -2.65 30.73
CA LYS A 175 3.26 -3.22 32.06
C LYS A 175 4.73 -3.59 32.21
N GLU A 176 5.33 -4.20 31.19
CA GLU A 176 6.75 -4.56 31.18
C GLU A 176 7.69 -3.34 31.22
N LYS A 177 7.31 -2.24 30.59
CA LYS A 177 8.13 -1.00 30.51
C LYS A 177 7.89 0.00 31.64
N GLY A 178 7.03 -0.31 32.62
CA GLY A 178 6.73 0.58 33.74
C GLY A 178 6.10 1.93 33.35
N GLN A 179 5.59 2.06 32.14
CA GLN A 179 4.98 3.29 31.66
C GLN A 179 3.47 3.31 31.93
N GLN A 180 3.07 4.00 33.01
CA GLN A 180 1.67 4.39 33.20
C GLN A 180 1.37 5.63 32.33
N ARG A 181 0.56 5.47 31.31
CA ARG A 181 0.00 6.48 30.39
C ARG A 181 0.82 6.80 29.15
N ILE A 182 0.26 6.41 27.99
CA ILE A 182 0.60 7.00 26.70
C ILE A 182 -0.60 7.68 26.04
N TYR A 183 -1.85 7.45 26.48
CA TYR A 183 -3.04 8.16 25.94
C TYR A 183 -4.05 8.48 27.05
N THR A 184 -4.32 9.73 27.24
CA THR A 184 -5.59 10.33 27.66
C THR A 184 -6.19 11.05 26.45
#